data_f8b8d22e273bc2ef2e7d81e6448565b2
#
_entry.id   f8b8d22e273bc2ef2e7d81e6448565b2
#
_cell.length_a   1.000
_cell.length_b   1.000
_cell.length_c   1.000
_cell.angle_alpha   90.00
_cell.angle_beta   90.00
_cell.angle_gamma   90.00
#
_symmetry.space_group_name_H-M   'P 1'
#
loop_
_entity.id
_entity.type
_entity.pdbx_description
1 polymer ?
#
loop_
_entity_poly.entity_id
_entity_poly.type
_entity_poly.pdbx_seq_one_letter_code
_entity_poly.pdbx_strand_id
1 'polypeptide(L)'
;ILWFGSYMCGYSVEGYIPEYIVNDPVTYPDLKPDAAFDGWLGKHYYLKPNTPALVERESKALGKMMEAIYNYDNIHNQKHTVIGIQIENEPDMLATRHNEAHGYTPEQIWPDLIIMLDKLGQVVKSSPYDCYTRVNQTTTYPEYLTKSTAIAITEGIDYVGVDPYENSIQAIDGKLRQLRKIEGNYAHIAENGGEYANNDLLALKAFSLGCGYEIFEVITTPHPFLTEWTLRGIYNPDFTPKAHTQQIVDAFKIFKEAWVDLANANYLDIAGFNLKSNDGMEQTSESKNTTHAGIKWSTKSRGVAFAIEYNDHLTVASTKSDEMVFRNIQIKSIEKGHYDIDGNWVSEEKAEAPDNRLAMEPCIVYRIKF
;
A
#
# COMPACT_ATOMS: atom_id res chain seq x y z
N ILE A 1 -0.14 -3.37 9.12
CA ILE A 1 -0.52 -2.01 9.53
C ILE A 1 -1.83 -2.10 10.27
N LEU A 2 -1.94 -1.40 11.39
CA LEU A 2 -3.20 -1.23 12.09
C LEU A 2 -3.79 0.14 11.76
N TRP A 3 -5.08 0.17 11.52
CA TRP A 3 -5.83 1.40 11.38
C TRP A 3 -6.42 1.82 12.72
N PHE A 4 -6.13 3.06 13.11
CA PHE A 4 -6.82 3.75 14.19
C PHE A 4 -7.76 4.75 13.54
N GLY A 5 -9.02 4.37 13.40
CA GLY A 5 -10.07 5.20 12.85
C GLY A 5 -10.82 5.93 13.93
N SER A 6 -10.99 7.22 13.78
CA SER A 6 -11.90 8.00 14.56
C SER A 6 -13.29 8.04 13.89
N TYR A 7 -14.26 8.57 14.62
CA TYR A 7 -15.60 8.83 14.09
C TYR A 7 -15.64 10.05 13.16
N MET A 8 -14.48 10.58 12.79
CA MET A 8 -14.35 11.72 11.87
C MET A 8 -14.11 11.32 10.44
N CYS A 9 -13.64 10.11 10.16
CA CYS A 9 -13.61 9.63 8.79
C CYS A 9 -15.03 9.64 8.24
N GLY A 10 -15.21 9.99 6.99
CA GLY A 10 -16.50 10.23 6.34
C GLY A 10 -17.57 9.14 6.43
N TYR A 11 -17.32 8.10 7.19
CA TYR A 11 -18.16 6.93 7.42
C TYR A 11 -18.47 6.72 8.89
N SER A 12 -18.74 7.79 9.63
CA SER A 12 -19.17 7.66 11.01
C SER A 12 -20.56 7.04 11.07
N VAL A 13 -20.58 5.75 11.04
CA VAL A 13 -21.79 4.94 11.15
C VAL A 13 -22.23 4.88 12.59
N GLU A 14 -23.52 4.65 12.82
CA GLU A 14 -23.99 4.10 14.09
C GLU A 14 -23.10 2.91 14.47
N GLY A 15 -22.25 3.06 15.49
CA GLY A 15 -21.30 2.04 15.91
C GLY A 15 -19.84 2.47 15.94
N TYR A 16 -19.41 3.46 15.16
CA TYR A 16 -18.08 4.05 15.28
C TYR A 16 -18.06 5.20 16.28
N ILE A 17 -19.13 6.02 16.33
CA ILE A 17 -19.27 7.04 17.38
C ILE A 17 -19.94 6.40 18.60
N PRO A 18 -19.28 6.34 19.75
CA PRO A 18 -19.91 5.85 20.97
C PRO A 18 -21.15 6.67 21.33
N GLU A 19 -22.21 5.99 21.73
CA GLU A 19 -23.50 6.62 22.07
C GLU A 19 -23.38 7.73 23.12
N TYR A 20 -22.45 7.59 24.06
CA TYR A 20 -22.23 8.61 25.08
C TYR A 20 -21.67 9.93 24.51
N ILE A 21 -21.02 9.91 23.35
CA ILE A 21 -20.56 11.13 22.65
C ILE A 21 -21.74 11.79 21.94
N VAL A 22 -22.55 11.02 21.24
CA VAL A 22 -23.75 11.52 20.55
C VAL A 22 -24.72 12.18 21.52
N ASN A 23 -24.80 11.66 22.75
CA ASN A 23 -25.69 12.16 23.79
C ASN A 23 -25.08 13.25 24.71
N ASP A 24 -23.88 13.73 24.40
CA ASP A 24 -23.19 14.77 25.20
C ASP A 24 -22.97 16.08 24.39
N PRO A 25 -24.03 16.85 24.14
CA PRO A 25 -23.94 18.11 23.40
C PRO A 25 -23.20 19.23 24.17
N VAL A 26 -22.93 19.03 25.44
CA VAL A 26 -22.17 19.99 26.26
C VAL A 26 -20.68 19.87 25.97
N THR A 27 -20.17 18.66 25.94
CA THR A 27 -18.76 18.38 25.62
C THR A 27 -18.47 18.48 24.12
N TYR A 28 -19.44 18.10 23.27
CA TYR A 28 -19.32 18.07 21.82
C TYR A 28 -20.40 18.96 21.15
N PRO A 29 -20.35 20.28 21.36
CA PRO A 29 -21.41 21.18 20.87
C PRO A 29 -21.49 21.28 19.34
N ASP A 30 -20.39 20.94 18.65
CA ASP A 30 -20.30 20.98 17.18
C ASP A 30 -20.67 19.65 16.51
N LEU A 31 -20.97 18.60 17.31
CA LEU A 31 -21.43 17.33 16.75
C LEU A 31 -22.84 17.48 16.20
N LYS A 32 -22.99 17.30 14.91
CA LYS A 32 -24.27 17.46 14.21
C LYS A 32 -24.54 16.24 13.31
N PRO A 33 -25.81 15.82 13.18
CA PRO A 33 -26.17 14.85 12.16
C PRO A 33 -25.79 15.35 10.78
N ASP A 34 -25.24 14.48 9.95
CA ASP A 34 -24.88 14.76 8.57
C ASP A 34 -25.81 14.00 7.62
N ALA A 35 -27.02 14.52 7.45
CA ALA A 35 -28.06 13.90 6.65
C ALA A 35 -27.69 13.74 5.15
N ALA A 36 -26.67 14.43 4.68
CA ALA A 36 -26.21 14.29 3.30
C ALA A 36 -25.60 12.90 3.04
N PHE A 37 -25.18 12.20 4.09
CA PHE A 37 -24.60 10.86 4.02
C PHE A 37 -25.49 9.77 4.64
N ASP A 38 -26.63 10.14 5.19
CA ASP A 38 -27.59 9.17 5.72
C ASP A 38 -28.04 8.18 4.63
N GLY A 39 -28.09 6.91 4.99
CA GLY A 39 -28.51 5.83 4.10
C GLY A 39 -27.38 4.97 3.53
N TRP A 40 -26.15 5.45 3.50
CA TRP A 40 -24.97 4.65 3.19
C TRP A 40 -24.29 4.22 4.49
N LEU A 41 -24.53 3.00 4.94
CA LEU A 41 -24.04 2.45 6.21
C LEU A 41 -24.66 3.06 7.49
N GLY A 42 -25.80 3.72 7.45
CA GLY A 42 -26.53 4.20 8.62
C GLY A 42 -26.53 5.73 8.78
N LYS A 43 -26.60 6.19 10.02
CA LYS A 43 -26.57 7.63 10.32
C LYS A 43 -25.15 8.15 10.43
N HIS A 44 -24.92 9.30 9.88
CA HIS A 44 -23.64 9.99 9.89
C HIS A 44 -23.69 11.23 10.78
N TYR A 45 -22.52 11.56 11.31
CA TYR A 45 -22.33 12.75 12.14
C TYR A 45 -21.10 13.51 11.65
N TYR A 46 -21.14 14.82 11.79
CA TYR A 46 -20.02 15.71 11.57
C TYR A 46 -19.53 16.26 12.91
N LEU A 47 -18.25 16.23 13.14
CA LEU A 47 -17.60 16.90 14.26
C LEU A 47 -16.37 17.63 13.73
N LYS A 48 -16.24 18.91 14.09
CA LYS A 48 -15.10 19.71 13.63
C LYS A 48 -13.78 19.10 14.10
N PRO A 49 -12.79 18.94 13.19
CA PRO A 49 -11.46 18.45 13.56
C PRO A 49 -10.82 19.31 14.64
N ASN A 50 -9.86 18.72 15.38
CA ASN A 50 -9.12 19.38 16.45
C ASN A 50 -9.98 19.93 17.60
N THR A 51 -11.23 19.46 17.76
CA THR A 51 -12.03 19.72 18.96
C THR A 51 -11.27 19.15 20.18
N PRO A 52 -10.95 19.97 21.21
CA PRO A 52 -10.05 19.53 22.29
C PRO A 52 -10.50 18.24 23.00
N ALA A 53 -11.79 18.11 23.30
CA ALA A 53 -12.33 16.92 23.94
C ALA A 53 -12.20 15.66 23.08
N LEU A 54 -12.31 15.81 21.74
CA LEU A 54 -12.12 14.73 20.79
C LEU A 54 -10.65 14.29 20.78
N VAL A 55 -9.73 15.21 20.53
CA VAL A 55 -8.29 14.93 20.46
C VAL A 55 -7.78 14.29 21.75
N GLU A 56 -8.24 14.76 22.92
CA GLU A 56 -7.87 14.17 24.22
C GLU A 56 -8.33 12.71 24.31
N ARG A 57 -9.56 12.41 23.91
CA ARG A 57 -10.10 11.05 23.98
C ARG A 57 -9.41 10.10 23.01
N GLU A 58 -9.21 10.53 21.80
CA GLU A 58 -8.53 9.74 20.77
C GLU A 58 -7.06 9.50 21.12
N SER A 59 -6.37 10.54 21.59
CA SER A 59 -5.00 10.40 22.07
C SER A 59 -4.90 9.38 23.22
N LYS A 60 -5.85 9.42 24.15
CA LYS A 60 -5.90 8.45 25.26
C LYS A 60 -6.19 7.03 24.77
N ALA A 61 -7.13 6.86 23.86
CA ALA A 61 -7.47 5.55 23.29
C ALA A 61 -6.30 4.98 22.49
N LEU A 62 -5.69 5.79 21.62
CA LEU A 62 -4.52 5.43 20.83
C LEU A 62 -3.33 5.08 21.71
N GLY A 63 -3.07 5.89 22.75
CA GLY A 63 -2.01 5.61 23.74
C GLY A 63 -2.22 4.25 24.43
N LYS A 64 -3.46 3.90 24.79
CA LYS A 64 -3.78 2.59 25.37
C LYS A 64 -3.62 1.45 24.36
N MET A 65 -3.94 1.66 23.12
CA MET A 65 -3.69 0.69 22.05
C MET A 65 -2.18 0.45 21.89
N MET A 66 -1.36 1.52 21.83
CA MET A 66 0.09 1.41 21.72
C MET A 66 0.72 0.71 22.94
N GLU A 67 0.24 1.00 24.15
CA GLU A 67 0.65 0.31 25.38
C GLU A 67 0.34 -1.20 25.30
N ALA A 68 -0.83 -1.57 24.80
CA ALA A 68 -1.22 -2.97 24.65
C ALA A 68 -0.36 -3.68 23.60
N ILE A 69 -0.07 -3.04 22.45
CA ILE A 69 0.81 -3.57 21.41
C ILE A 69 2.22 -3.79 21.97
N TYR A 70 2.80 -2.80 22.65
CA TYR A 70 4.11 -2.88 23.26
C TYR A 70 4.21 -4.02 24.27
N ASN A 71 3.25 -4.12 25.18
CA ASN A 71 3.22 -5.17 26.19
C ASN A 71 3.07 -6.56 25.58
N TYR A 72 2.22 -6.70 24.57
CA TYR A 72 2.05 -7.97 23.85
C TYR A 72 3.33 -8.38 23.13
N ASP A 73 3.96 -7.46 22.41
CA ASP A 73 5.18 -7.74 21.67
C ASP A 73 6.33 -8.15 22.59
N ASN A 74 6.48 -7.49 23.74
CA ASN A 74 7.51 -7.82 24.73
C ASN A 74 7.41 -9.26 25.27
N ILE A 75 6.19 -9.76 25.52
CA ILE A 75 6.00 -11.13 25.99
C ILE A 75 6.09 -12.18 24.88
N HIS A 76 6.11 -11.76 23.61
CA HIS A 76 6.18 -12.61 22.44
C HIS A 76 7.49 -12.46 21.66
N ASN A 77 8.59 -12.20 22.36
CA ASN A 77 9.96 -12.13 21.85
C ASN A 77 10.23 -10.96 20.87
N GLN A 78 9.55 -9.85 21.01
CA GLN A 78 9.78 -8.61 20.26
C GLN A 78 9.79 -8.83 18.73
N LYS A 79 8.75 -9.47 18.21
CA LYS A 79 8.64 -9.80 16.79
C LYS A 79 8.31 -8.60 15.90
N HIS A 80 7.95 -7.46 16.48
CA HIS A 80 7.57 -6.23 15.78
C HIS A 80 6.57 -6.47 14.65
N THR A 81 5.51 -7.25 14.93
CA THR A 81 4.50 -7.64 13.93
C THR A 81 3.71 -6.44 13.42
N VAL A 82 3.50 -5.43 14.27
CA VAL A 82 2.84 -4.19 13.88
C VAL A 82 3.91 -3.22 13.40
N ILE A 83 4.02 -3.00 12.11
CA ILE A 83 5.04 -2.15 11.49
C ILE A 83 4.60 -0.70 11.31
N GLY A 84 3.31 -0.41 11.43
CA GLY A 84 2.78 0.96 11.26
C GLY A 84 1.36 1.12 11.76
N ILE A 85 1.02 2.36 12.05
CA ILE A 85 -0.33 2.80 12.42
C ILE A 85 -0.83 3.78 11.36
N GLN A 86 -1.99 3.49 10.78
CA GLN A 86 -2.72 4.45 9.98
C GLN A 86 -3.57 5.32 10.90
N ILE A 87 -3.32 6.62 10.87
CA ILE A 87 -4.06 7.61 11.64
C ILE A 87 -5.22 8.09 10.79
N GLU A 88 -6.42 7.86 11.24
CA GLU A 88 -7.67 8.14 10.54
C GLU A 88 -7.83 7.34 9.23
N ASN A 89 -9.00 7.46 8.64
CA ASN A 89 -9.31 6.90 7.32
C ASN A 89 -9.88 7.98 6.42
N GLU A 90 -9.23 8.25 5.32
CA GLU A 90 -9.66 9.21 4.29
C GLU A 90 -10.12 10.56 4.89
N PRO A 91 -9.32 11.18 5.79
CA PRO A 91 -9.75 12.38 6.51
C PRO A 91 -9.95 13.59 5.58
N ASP A 92 -9.42 13.58 4.37
CA ASP A 92 -9.66 14.58 3.34
C ASP A 92 -11.14 14.66 2.94
N MET A 93 -11.94 13.61 3.15
CA MET A 93 -13.38 13.63 2.93
C MET A 93 -14.09 14.63 3.85
N LEU A 94 -13.60 14.80 5.08
CA LEU A 94 -14.10 15.85 5.96
C LEU A 94 -13.87 17.24 5.38
N ALA A 95 -12.68 17.48 4.85
CA ALA A 95 -12.32 18.78 4.28
C ALA A 95 -13.03 19.08 2.95
N THR A 96 -13.57 18.08 2.27
CA THR A 96 -14.16 18.25 0.94
C THR A 96 -15.66 18.04 0.92
N ARG A 97 -16.16 16.88 1.32
CA ARG A 97 -17.59 16.54 1.18
C ARG A 97 -18.46 17.05 2.32
N HIS A 98 -17.98 16.85 3.55
CA HIS A 98 -18.77 17.19 4.73
C HIS A 98 -18.84 18.69 4.98
N ASN A 99 -17.81 19.43 4.59
CA ASN A 99 -17.76 20.86 4.90
C ASN A 99 -18.71 21.69 4.06
N GLU A 100 -18.97 21.33 2.82
CA GLU A 100 -19.95 22.00 2.00
C GLU A 100 -21.34 21.96 2.66
N ALA A 101 -21.72 20.82 3.24
CA ALA A 101 -23.00 20.66 3.95
C ALA A 101 -23.07 21.48 5.25
N HIS A 102 -21.94 21.82 5.86
CA HIS A 102 -21.84 22.56 7.11
C HIS A 102 -21.38 24.02 6.97
N GLY A 103 -21.20 24.49 5.72
CA GLY A 103 -20.83 25.87 5.43
C GLY A 103 -19.35 26.22 5.62
N TYR A 104 -18.47 25.21 5.64
CA TYR A 104 -17.02 25.41 5.68
C TYR A 104 -16.41 25.16 4.30
N THR A 105 -15.30 25.85 4.02
CA THR A 105 -14.45 25.50 2.87
C THR A 105 -13.33 24.54 3.29
N PRO A 106 -12.75 23.76 2.35
CA PRO A 106 -11.60 22.92 2.65
C PRO A 106 -10.45 23.67 3.32
N GLU A 107 -10.18 24.90 2.89
CA GLU A 107 -9.13 25.74 3.44
C GLU A 107 -9.36 26.13 4.91
N GLN A 108 -10.61 26.18 5.35
CA GLN A 108 -10.95 26.47 6.76
C GLN A 108 -10.79 25.25 7.66
N ILE A 109 -10.95 24.04 7.13
CA ILE A 109 -10.91 22.81 7.93
C ILE A 109 -9.52 22.18 7.91
N TRP A 110 -8.79 22.28 6.81
CA TRP A 110 -7.51 21.61 6.63
C TRP A 110 -6.49 21.89 7.73
N PRO A 111 -6.30 23.12 8.20
CA PRO A 111 -5.36 23.39 9.29
C PRO A 111 -5.70 22.66 10.58
N ASP A 112 -6.97 22.64 10.97
CA ASP A 112 -7.44 21.94 12.17
C ASP A 112 -7.27 20.41 12.03
N LEU A 113 -7.54 19.87 10.86
CA LEU A 113 -7.37 18.45 10.55
C LEU A 113 -5.92 18.03 10.67
N ILE A 114 -4.98 18.80 10.08
CA ILE A 114 -3.54 18.50 10.13
C ILE A 114 -3.03 18.55 11.57
N ILE A 115 -3.43 19.55 12.36
CA ILE A 115 -3.04 19.64 13.78
C ILE A 115 -3.53 18.41 14.55
N MET A 116 -4.73 17.92 14.26
CA MET A 116 -5.27 16.73 14.92
C MET A 116 -4.48 15.48 14.50
N LEU A 117 -4.25 15.28 13.20
CA LEU A 117 -3.48 14.14 12.68
C LEU A 117 -2.07 14.10 13.26
N ASP A 118 -1.39 15.26 13.33
CA ASP A 118 -0.07 15.38 13.92
C ASP A 118 -0.07 15.00 15.41
N LYS A 119 -1.02 15.52 16.19
CA LYS A 119 -1.13 15.19 17.61
C LYS A 119 -1.34 13.69 17.85
N LEU A 120 -2.20 13.06 17.06
CA LEU A 120 -2.44 11.62 17.16
C LEU A 120 -1.20 10.83 16.73
N GLY A 121 -0.55 11.22 15.64
CA GLY A 121 0.71 10.61 15.21
C GLY A 121 1.81 10.71 16.27
N GLN A 122 1.93 11.86 16.94
CA GLN A 122 2.89 12.03 18.03
C GLN A 122 2.61 11.12 19.23
N VAL A 123 1.37 10.73 19.49
CA VAL A 123 1.05 9.70 20.50
C VAL A 123 1.71 8.38 20.15
N VAL A 124 1.67 7.99 18.87
CA VAL A 124 2.36 6.79 18.38
C VAL A 124 3.87 6.93 18.54
N LYS A 125 4.44 8.05 18.06
CA LYS A 125 5.89 8.32 18.13
C LYS A 125 6.44 8.40 19.56
N SER A 126 5.59 8.76 20.53
CA SER A 126 5.96 8.80 21.96
C SER A 126 5.89 7.42 22.63
N SER A 127 5.38 6.41 21.94
CA SER A 127 5.34 5.05 22.45
C SER A 127 6.73 4.42 22.43
N PRO A 128 7.07 3.53 23.39
CA PRO A 128 8.28 2.73 23.30
C PRO A 128 8.24 1.66 22.19
N TYR A 129 7.10 1.46 21.55
CA TYR A 129 6.94 0.58 20.40
C TYR A 129 7.23 1.36 19.11
N ASP A 130 8.36 1.04 18.45
CA ASP A 130 8.78 1.72 17.24
C ASP A 130 7.98 1.25 16.02
N CYS A 131 7.26 2.16 15.39
CA CYS A 131 6.56 1.92 14.14
C CYS A 131 6.34 3.23 13.38
N TYR A 132 6.10 3.13 12.07
CA TYR A 132 5.77 4.30 11.29
C TYR A 132 4.29 4.71 11.45
N THR A 133 4.00 5.95 11.07
CA THR A 133 2.66 6.51 11.00
C THR A 133 2.32 6.94 9.59
N ARG A 134 1.10 6.71 9.17
CA ARG A 134 0.60 7.16 7.88
C ARG A 134 -0.81 7.71 7.96
N VAL A 135 -1.20 8.41 6.91
CA VAL A 135 -2.57 8.80 6.60
C VAL A 135 -2.87 8.33 5.18
N ASN A 136 -4.07 7.85 4.93
CA ASN A 136 -4.58 7.61 3.57
C ASN A 136 -5.51 8.73 3.14
N GLN A 137 -5.59 8.98 1.83
CA GLN A 137 -6.47 9.99 1.25
C GLN A 137 -7.25 9.41 0.08
N THR A 138 -8.50 9.84 -0.06
CA THR A 138 -9.26 9.53 -1.28
C THR A 138 -8.67 10.28 -2.49
N THR A 139 -8.92 9.80 -3.68
CA THR A 139 -8.54 10.50 -4.91
C THR A 139 -9.71 11.24 -5.55
N THR A 140 -10.79 11.43 -4.81
CA THR A 140 -12.01 12.05 -5.32
C THR A 140 -11.80 13.51 -5.73
N TYR A 141 -10.82 14.18 -5.11
CA TYR A 141 -10.49 15.59 -5.38
C TYR A 141 -9.01 15.73 -5.74
N PRO A 142 -8.63 15.46 -6.99
CA PRO A 142 -7.23 15.47 -7.44
C PRO A 142 -6.50 16.80 -7.20
N GLU A 143 -7.20 17.92 -7.19
CA GLU A 143 -6.64 19.24 -6.94
C GLU A 143 -6.14 19.42 -5.50
N TYR A 144 -6.68 18.67 -4.56
CA TYR A 144 -6.22 18.67 -3.17
C TYR A 144 -5.13 17.65 -2.89
N LEU A 145 -4.98 16.64 -3.73
CA LEU A 145 -4.07 15.52 -3.51
C LEU A 145 -2.66 16.00 -3.18
N THR A 146 -2.07 16.82 -4.04
CA THR A 146 -0.70 17.31 -3.86
C THR A 146 -0.59 18.28 -2.70
N LYS A 147 -1.51 19.23 -2.61
CA LYS A 147 -1.47 20.28 -1.60
C LYS A 147 -1.71 19.74 -0.21
N SER A 148 -2.76 18.92 -0.05
CA SER A 148 -3.13 18.35 1.24
C SER A 148 -2.09 17.34 1.73
N THR A 149 -1.54 16.52 0.85
CA THR A 149 -0.50 15.55 1.19
C THR A 149 0.78 16.25 1.68
N ALA A 150 1.22 17.30 0.98
CA ALA A 150 2.41 18.05 1.38
C ALA A 150 2.27 18.71 2.76
N ILE A 151 1.05 19.09 3.13
CA ILE A 151 0.79 19.72 4.43
C ILE A 151 0.62 18.66 5.53
N ALA A 152 0.12 17.46 5.19
CA ALA A 152 -0.16 16.40 6.15
C ALA A 152 1.09 15.61 6.60
N ILE A 153 2.23 15.78 5.93
CA ILE A 153 3.52 15.22 6.39
C ILE A 153 4.05 16.12 7.50
N THR A 154 4.12 15.59 8.71
CA THR A 154 4.48 16.32 9.93
C THR A 154 5.45 15.49 10.78
N GLU A 155 5.81 15.97 11.96
CA GLU A 155 6.61 15.17 12.89
C GLU A 155 5.88 13.92 13.38
N GLY A 156 4.54 13.95 13.43
CA GLY A 156 3.70 12.83 13.83
C GLY A 156 3.32 11.90 12.67
N ILE A 157 3.44 12.33 11.40
CA ILE A 157 3.02 11.57 10.21
C ILE A 157 4.19 11.41 9.25
N ASP A 158 4.67 10.19 9.08
CA ASP A 158 5.83 9.88 8.23
C ASP A 158 5.50 9.98 6.73
N TYR A 159 4.31 9.54 6.32
CA TYR A 159 3.90 9.64 4.91
C TYR A 159 2.39 9.60 4.72
N VAL A 160 1.96 10.00 3.53
CA VAL A 160 0.57 9.98 3.10
C VAL A 160 0.45 9.12 1.85
N GLY A 161 -0.46 8.16 1.90
CA GLY A 161 -0.86 7.32 0.78
C GLY A 161 -2.19 7.76 0.17
N VAL A 162 -2.62 7.09 -0.89
CA VAL A 162 -3.89 7.33 -1.57
C VAL A 162 -4.64 6.04 -1.84
N ASP A 163 -5.97 6.15 -1.91
CA ASP A 163 -6.92 5.07 -2.12
C ASP A 163 -7.62 5.26 -3.48
N PRO A 164 -6.94 4.92 -4.59
CA PRO A 164 -7.45 5.26 -5.91
C PRO A 164 -8.64 4.42 -6.36
N TYR A 165 -8.75 3.19 -5.85
CA TYR A 165 -9.71 2.19 -6.35
C TYR A 165 -9.75 2.15 -7.89
N GLU A 166 -8.58 1.94 -8.48
CA GLU A 166 -8.32 2.13 -9.91
C GLU A 166 -7.70 0.87 -10.54
N ASN A 167 -8.17 0.51 -11.71
CA ASN A 167 -7.68 -0.64 -12.48
C ASN A 167 -6.78 -0.24 -13.68
N SER A 168 -6.51 1.04 -13.85
CA SER A 168 -5.70 1.58 -14.94
C SER A 168 -4.26 1.81 -14.51
N ILE A 169 -3.31 1.20 -15.23
CA ILE A 169 -1.87 1.39 -15.00
C ILE A 169 -1.49 2.87 -15.18
N GLN A 170 -2.06 3.56 -16.18
CA GLN A 170 -1.77 4.97 -16.42
C GLN A 170 -2.27 5.87 -15.29
N ALA A 171 -3.47 5.59 -14.75
CA ALA A 171 -4.01 6.36 -13.65
C ALA A 171 -3.17 6.18 -12.37
N ILE A 172 -2.78 4.96 -12.03
CA ILE A 172 -1.89 4.67 -10.90
C ILE A 172 -0.51 5.33 -11.10
N ASP A 173 0.09 5.19 -12.27
CA ASP A 173 1.37 5.85 -12.61
C ASP A 173 1.31 7.37 -12.39
N GLY A 174 0.25 7.99 -12.88
CA GLY A 174 0.05 9.44 -12.72
C GLY A 174 -0.04 9.87 -11.25
N LYS A 175 -0.77 9.12 -10.41
CA LYS A 175 -0.90 9.39 -8.98
C LYS A 175 0.41 9.19 -8.22
N LEU A 176 1.09 8.09 -8.44
CA LEU A 176 2.37 7.81 -7.82
C LEU A 176 3.44 8.85 -8.18
N ARG A 177 3.49 9.30 -9.43
CA ARG A 177 4.41 10.37 -9.85
C ARG A 177 4.08 11.72 -9.20
N GLN A 178 2.83 12.02 -8.93
CA GLN A 178 2.45 13.22 -8.18
C GLN A 178 2.91 13.13 -6.72
N LEU A 179 2.64 12.01 -6.07
CA LEU A 179 3.05 11.77 -4.67
C LEU A 179 4.57 11.79 -4.48
N ARG A 180 5.34 11.25 -5.43
CA ARG A 180 6.81 11.27 -5.40
C ARG A 180 7.42 12.66 -5.52
N LYS A 181 6.70 13.66 -6.02
CA LYS A 181 7.19 15.05 -6.09
C LYS A 181 7.11 15.77 -4.75
N ILE A 182 6.41 15.20 -3.79
CA ILE A 182 6.26 15.78 -2.46
C ILE A 182 7.48 15.40 -1.64
N GLU A 183 8.24 16.39 -1.23
CA GLU A 183 9.43 16.19 -0.42
C GLU A 183 9.11 15.49 0.90
N GLY A 184 9.92 14.51 1.27
CA GLY A 184 9.72 13.72 2.48
C GLY A 184 8.63 12.64 2.40
N ASN A 185 7.80 12.61 1.35
CA ASN A 185 6.74 11.61 1.23
C ASN A 185 7.22 10.30 0.63
N TYR A 186 6.87 9.18 1.26
CA TYR A 186 6.92 7.86 0.63
C TYR A 186 5.64 7.64 -0.19
N ALA A 187 5.75 7.68 -1.51
CA ALA A 187 4.60 7.52 -2.38
C ALA A 187 4.00 6.11 -2.26
N HIS A 188 2.72 6.03 -1.99
CA HIS A 188 2.08 4.79 -1.60
C HIS A 188 0.63 4.72 -2.09
N ILE A 189 0.25 3.58 -2.67
CA ILE A 189 -1.16 3.21 -2.85
C ILE A 189 -1.56 2.48 -1.58
N ALA A 190 -2.34 3.15 -0.72
CA ALA A 190 -2.69 2.64 0.60
C ALA A 190 -3.88 1.69 0.56
N GLU A 191 -4.79 1.88 -0.41
CA GLU A 191 -5.88 0.95 -0.67
C GLU A 191 -6.17 0.84 -2.17
N ASN A 192 -6.30 -0.38 -2.66
CA ASN A 192 -6.88 -0.64 -3.98
C ASN A 192 -7.71 -1.93 -3.93
N GLY A 193 -8.82 -1.98 -4.68
CA GLY A 193 -9.74 -3.12 -4.58
C GLY A 193 -9.12 -4.43 -5.06
N GLY A 194 -9.26 -5.50 -4.27
CA GLY A 194 -8.75 -6.84 -4.62
C GLY A 194 -9.43 -7.45 -5.85
N GLU A 195 -10.62 -6.96 -6.21
CA GLU A 195 -11.38 -7.39 -7.39
C GLU A 195 -10.77 -6.96 -8.73
N TYR A 196 -9.82 -6.03 -8.73
CA TYR A 196 -9.25 -5.52 -9.98
C TYR A 196 -8.33 -6.52 -10.66
N ALA A 197 -8.61 -6.79 -11.92
CA ALA A 197 -7.90 -7.79 -12.71
C ALA A 197 -6.42 -7.43 -12.99
N ASN A 198 -6.03 -6.16 -12.83
CA ASN A 198 -4.67 -5.68 -13.09
C ASN A 198 -3.83 -5.46 -11.84
N ASN A 199 -4.27 -5.89 -10.66
CA ASN A 199 -3.54 -5.65 -9.40
C ASN A 199 -2.07 -6.10 -9.42
N ASP A 200 -1.76 -7.20 -10.10
CA ASP A 200 -0.39 -7.66 -10.30
C ASP A 200 0.47 -6.65 -11.08
N LEU A 201 -0.09 -6.06 -12.13
CA LEU A 201 0.57 -5.05 -12.96
C LEU A 201 0.68 -3.71 -12.23
N LEU A 202 -0.34 -3.35 -11.47
CA LEU A 202 -0.37 -2.10 -10.68
C LEU A 202 0.67 -2.16 -9.57
N ALA A 203 0.79 -3.29 -8.87
CA ALA A 203 1.81 -3.52 -7.86
C ALA A 203 3.23 -3.49 -8.47
N LEU A 204 3.45 -4.18 -9.60
CA LEU A 204 4.71 -4.11 -10.33
C LEU A 204 5.06 -2.67 -10.71
N LYS A 205 4.07 -1.91 -11.19
CA LYS A 205 4.27 -0.51 -11.55
C LYS A 205 4.67 0.33 -10.35
N ALA A 206 4.02 0.16 -9.20
CA ALA A 206 4.38 0.87 -7.98
C ALA A 206 5.81 0.53 -7.55
N PHE A 207 6.17 -0.74 -7.43
CA PHE A 207 7.51 -1.17 -7.02
C PHE A 207 8.59 -0.72 -8.01
N SER A 208 8.33 -0.76 -9.32
CA SER A 208 9.26 -0.24 -10.33
C SER A 208 9.49 1.27 -10.27
N LEU A 209 8.67 1.99 -9.54
CA LEU A 209 8.82 3.41 -9.23
C LEU A 209 9.39 3.67 -7.82
N GLY A 210 9.74 2.62 -7.07
CA GLY A 210 10.15 2.72 -5.66
C GLY A 210 9.01 3.18 -4.75
N CYS A 211 7.78 2.76 -5.04
CA CYS A 211 6.56 3.14 -4.32
C CYS A 211 5.91 1.92 -3.68
N GLY A 212 5.10 2.15 -2.64
CA GLY A 212 4.31 1.10 -2.00
C GLY A 212 2.98 0.81 -2.71
N TYR A 213 2.48 -0.40 -2.48
CA TYR A 213 1.17 -0.83 -2.99
C TYR A 213 0.50 -1.81 -2.03
N GLU A 214 -0.73 -1.48 -1.64
CA GLU A 214 -1.56 -2.33 -0.79
C GLU A 214 -2.91 -2.61 -1.45
N ILE A 215 -3.53 -3.70 -1.03
CA ILE A 215 -4.83 -4.15 -1.52
C ILE A 215 -5.81 -4.21 -0.35
N PHE A 216 -6.95 -3.57 -0.52
CA PHE A 216 -8.10 -3.65 0.36
C PHE A 216 -9.21 -4.49 -0.33
N GLU A 217 -9.62 -5.62 0.19
CA GLU A 217 -9.20 -6.38 1.36
C GLU A 217 -8.30 -7.56 0.95
N VAL A 218 -7.54 -8.10 1.90
CA VAL A 218 -6.78 -9.35 1.66
C VAL A 218 -7.69 -10.56 1.80
N ILE A 219 -8.48 -10.63 2.87
CA ILE A 219 -9.44 -11.72 3.12
C ILE A 219 -10.85 -11.16 3.00
N THR A 220 -11.67 -11.78 2.18
CA THR A 220 -13.08 -11.38 2.07
C THR A 220 -13.80 -11.59 3.40
N THR A 221 -14.27 -10.51 3.97
CA THR A 221 -15.23 -10.56 5.09
C THR A 221 -16.63 -10.34 4.55
N PRO A 222 -17.58 -11.24 4.79
CA PRO A 222 -18.97 -11.01 4.40
C PRO A 222 -19.48 -9.73 5.06
N HIS A 223 -19.83 -8.74 4.26
CA HIS A 223 -20.39 -7.50 4.77
C HIS A 223 -21.92 -7.59 4.75
N PRO A 224 -22.60 -7.33 5.88
CA PRO A 224 -24.05 -7.53 5.96
C PRO A 224 -24.88 -6.61 5.06
N PHE A 225 -24.29 -5.46 4.65
CA PHE A 225 -25.01 -4.45 3.87
C PHE A 225 -24.45 -4.20 2.47
N LEU A 226 -23.23 -4.67 2.18
CA LEU A 226 -22.53 -4.43 0.91
C LEU A 226 -22.08 -5.75 0.29
N THR A 227 -22.98 -6.40 -0.43
CA THR A 227 -22.70 -7.69 -1.08
C THR A 227 -21.58 -7.60 -2.13
N GLU A 228 -21.42 -6.47 -2.78
CA GLU A 228 -20.33 -6.20 -3.72
C GLU A 228 -18.95 -6.23 -3.06
N TRP A 229 -18.83 -5.90 -1.78
CA TRP A 229 -17.57 -5.97 -1.05
C TRP A 229 -17.07 -7.39 -0.83
N THR A 230 -17.95 -8.39 -0.95
CA THR A 230 -17.54 -9.80 -0.91
C THR A 230 -16.61 -10.20 -2.06
N LEU A 231 -16.51 -9.37 -3.10
CA LEU A 231 -15.62 -9.61 -4.24
C LEU A 231 -14.23 -9.04 -4.03
N ARG A 232 -14.03 -8.09 -3.11
CA ARG A 232 -12.78 -7.33 -2.96
C ARG A 232 -11.60 -8.13 -2.43
N GLY A 233 -11.82 -9.14 -1.60
CA GLY A 233 -10.74 -9.94 -1.03
C GLY A 233 -9.99 -10.77 -2.07
N ILE A 234 -8.69 -10.96 -1.85
CA ILE A 234 -7.83 -11.85 -2.64
C ILE A 234 -8.08 -13.31 -2.27
N TYR A 235 -8.29 -13.54 -0.98
CA TYR A 235 -8.51 -14.88 -0.42
C TYR A 235 -9.93 -15.06 0.08
N ASN A 236 -10.37 -16.29 0.04
CA ASN A 236 -11.55 -16.74 0.75
C ASN A 236 -11.30 -16.78 2.27
N PRO A 237 -12.36 -16.88 3.13
CA PRO A 237 -12.20 -17.00 4.59
C PRO A 237 -11.34 -18.20 5.04
N ASP A 238 -11.22 -19.23 4.22
CA ASP A 238 -10.36 -20.41 4.46
C ASP A 238 -8.93 -20.23 3.97
N PHE A 239 -8.53 -19.00 3.59
CA PHE A 239 -7.22 -18.63 3.04
C PHE A 239 -6.89 -19.24 1.68
N THR A 240 -7.84 -19.84 0.98
CA THR A 240 -7.62 -20.24 -0.42
C THR A 240 -7.72 -19.02 -1.34
N PRO A 241 -6.83 -18.86 -2.33
CA PRO A 241 -6.96 -17.78 -3.32
C PRO A 241 -8.28 -17.90 -4.09
N LYS A 242 -8.91 -16.78 -4.37
CA LYS A 242 -10.06 -16.77 -5.31
C LYS A 242 -9.53 -17.04 -6.72
N ALA A 243 -10.34 -17.71 -7.56
CA ALA A 243 -9.94 -18.14 -8.89
C ALA A 243 -9.40 -16.98 -9.78
N HIS A 244 -9.98 -15.79 -9.65
CA HIS A 244 -9.59 -14.60 -10.42
C HIS A 244 -8.38 -13.85 -9.83
N THR A 245 -7.90 -14.21 -8.64
CA THR A 245 -6.78 -13.52 -7.96
C THR A 245 -5.46 -14.28 -7.98
N GLN A 246 -5.40 -15.45 -8.60
CA GLN A 246 -4.17 -16.28 -8.64
C GLN A 246 -2.97 -15.50 -9.21
N GLN A 247 -3.18 -14.64 -10.21
CA GLN A 247 -2.12 -13.83 -10.80
C GLN A 247 -1.53 -12.83 -9.79
N ILE A 248 -2.36 -12.27 -8.93
CA ILE A 248 -1.93 -11.38 -7.83
C ILE A 248 -1.08 -12.17 -6.84
N VAL A 249 -1.54 -13.35 -6.45
CA VAL A 249 -0.84 -14.24 -5.52
C VAL A 249 0.53 -14.63 -6.08
N ASP A 250 0.60 -15.02 -7.35
CA ASP A 250 1.84 -15.36 -8.04
C ASP A 250 2.81 -14.16 -8.07
N ALA A 251 2.29 -12.95 -8.35
CA ALA A 251 3.10 -11.73 -8.36
C ALA A 251 3.65 -11.41 -6.97
N PHE A 252 2.80 -11.42 -5.94
CA PHE A 252 3.25 -11.13 -4.57
C PHE A 252 4.21 -12.20 -4.03
N LYS A 253 4.12 -13.44 -4.52
CA LYS A 253 5.11 -14.46 -4.19
C LYS A 253 6.52 -14.04 -4.65
N ILE A 254 6.69 -13.69 -5.92
CA ILE A 254 8.01 -13.27 -6.42
C ILE A 254 8.49 -11.95 -5.81
N PHE A 255 7.60 -11.02 -5.50
CA PHE A 255 7.96 -9.78 -4.80
C PHE A 255 8.45 -10.07 -3.38
N LYS A 256 7.78 -10.95 -2.65
CA LYS A 256 8.19 -11.38 -1.32
C LYS A 256 9.54 -12.07 -1.34
N GLU A 257 9.77 -12.97 -2.28
CA GLU A 257 11.04 -13.74 -2.35
C GLU A 257 12.25 -12.87 -2.74
N ALA A 258 12.00 -11.75 -3.46
CA ALA A 258 13.02 -10.76 -3.86
C ALA A 258 12.99 -9.47 -3.03
N TRP A 259 12.36 -9.45 -1.86
CA TRP A 259 12.02 -8.24 -1.13
C TRP A 259 13.22 -7.33 -0.80
N VAL A 260 14.40 -7.89 -0.50
CA VAL A 260 15.61 -7.12 -0.19
C VAL A 260 16.08 -6.35 -1.41
N ASP A 261 16.13 -7.01 -2.57
CA ASP A 261 16.56 -6.37 -3.80
C ASP A 261 15.56 -5.31 -4.23
N LEU A 262 14.25 -5.57 -4.12
CA LEU A 262 13.21 -4.58 -4.43
C LEU A 262 13.27 -3.35 -3.51
N ALA A 263 13.53 -3.57 -2.21
CA ALA A 263 13.59 -2.49 -1.23
C ALA A 263 14.85 -1.61 -1.35
N ASN A 264 15.97 -2.19 -1.77
CA ASN A 264 17.28 -1.52 -1.80
C ASN A 264 17.66 -1.01 -3.20
N ALA A 265 16.97 -1.44 -4.25
CA ALA A 265 17.25 -0.98 -5.61
C ALA A 265 16.85 0.49 -5.78
N ASN A 266 17.67 1.24 -6.54
CA ASN A 266 17.15 2.46 -7.13
C ASN A 266 16.06 2.07 -8.14
N TYR A 267 14.94 2.77 -8.14
CA TYR A 267 13.82 2.46 -9.04
C TYR A 267 14.20 2.48 -10.53
N LEU A 268 15.24 3.23 -10.91
CA LEU A 268 15.77 3.25 -12.30
C LEU A 268 16.49 1.96 -12.69
N ASP A 269 16.91 1.17 -11.71
CA ASP A 269 17.59 -0.11 -11.93
C ASP A 269 16.60 -1.30 -11.98
N ILE A 270 15.30 -1.03 -11.79
CA ILE A 270 14.24 -2.03 -11.85
C ILE A 270 13.57 -1.99 -13.22
N ALA A 271 13.79 -3.03 -14.03
CA ALA A 271 13.02 -3.25 -15.25
C ALA A 271 11.81 -4.12 -14.95
N GLY A 272 10.62 -3.54 -14.96
CA GLY A 272 9.36 -4.27 -14.81
C GLY A 272 8.71 -4.53 -16.17
N PHE A 273 8.12 -5.71 -16.34
CA PHE A 273 7.54 -6.15 -17.60
C PHE A 273 6.14 -6.72 -17.43
N ASN A 274 5.23 -6.23 -18.25
CA ASN A 274 3.91 -6.80 -18.42
C ASN A 274 3.96 -7.87 -19.51
N LEU A 275 3.69 -9.11 -19.16
CA LEU A 275 3.65 -10.23 -20.08
C LEU A 275 2.24 -10.34 -20.68
N LYS A 276 2.09 -10.02 -21.95
CA LYS A 276 0.84 -10.20 -22.69
C LYS A 276 0.87 -11.49 -23.50
N SER A 277 -0.23 -12.22 -23.51
CA SER A 277 -0.41 -13.33 -24.45
C SER A 277 -0.37 -12.80 -25.90
N ASN A 278 0.50 -13.33 -26.71
CA ASN A 278 0.68 -13.09 -28.15
C ASN A 278 1.38 -11.79 -28.58
N ASP A 279 1.52 -10.76 -27.76
CA ASP A 279 1.95 -9.43 -28.24
C ASP A 279 3.33 -9.01 -27.73
N GLY A 280 4.04 -9.91 -27.08
CA GLY A 280 5.33 -9.56 -26.51
C GLY A 280 5.25 -8.80 -25.18
N MET A 281 6.35 -8.23 -24.81
CA MET A 281 6.57 -7.58 -23.53
C MET A 281 6.27 -6.09 -23.61
N GLU A 282 5.54 -5.59 -22.63
CA GLU A 282 5.39 -4.15 -22.38
C GLU A 282 6.16 -3.76 -21.13
N GLN A 283 7.11 -2.85 -21.26
CA GLN A 283 7.87 -2.35 -20.15
C GLN A 283 7.02 -1.40 -19.30
N THR A 284 6.97 -1.63 -17.99
CA THR A 284 6.16 -0.86 -17.03
C THR A 284 6.99 0.03 -16.11
N SER A 285 8.32 -0.04 -16.19
CA SER A 285 9.25 0.77 -15.40
C SER A 285 9.85 1.94 -16.19
N GLU A 286 10.55 2.85 -15.51
CA GLU A 286 11.34 3.90 -16.15
C GLU A 286 12.67 3.39 -16.68
N SER A 287 13.18 2.29 -16.16
CA SER A 287 14.35 1.62 -16.69
C SER A 287 14.04 1.08 -18.10
N LYS A 288 14.87 1.41 -19.06
CA LYS A 288 14.63 1.03 -20.46
C LYS A 288 15.03 -0.40 -20.76
N ASN A 289 16.09 -0.90 -20.16
CA ASN A 289 16.61 -2.26 -20.33
C ASN A 289 17.65 -2.54 -19.25
N THR A 290 17.89 -3.83 -18.97
CA THR A 290 19.11 -4.26 -18.30
C THR A 290 20.29 -4.11 -19.27
N THR A 291 21.47 -3.70 -18.80
CA THR A 291 22.65 -3.54 -19.65
C THR A 291 23.22 -4.89 -20.08
N HIS A 292 23.02 -5.93 -19.29
CA HIS A 292 23.67 -7.24 -19.46
C HIS A 292 22.74 -8.34 -19.98
N ALA A 293 21.42 -8.13 -19.95
CA ALA A 293 20.48 -9.14 -20.38
C ALA A 293 19.44 -8.60 -21.37
N GLY A 294 19.05 -9.43 -22.33
CA GLY A 294 17.84 -9.27 -23.11
C GLY A 294 16.85 -10.34 -22.71
N ILE A 295 15.61 -9.98 -22.42
CA ILE A 295 14.59 -10.92 -22.02
C ILE A 295 13.78 -11.30 -23.26
N LYS A 296 13.66 -12.59 -23.51
CA LYS A 296 12.84 -13.13 -24.58
C LYS A 296 11.69 -13.91 -23.97
N TRP A 297 10.50 -13.41 -24.18
CA TRP A 297 9.29 -14.01 -23.62
C TRP A 297 8.75 -15.11 -24.52
N SER A 298 8.65 -16.30 -24.01
CA SER A 298 8.06 -17.46 -24.68
C SER A 298 6.66 -17.79 -24.19
N THR A 299 6.20 -17.11 -23.15
CA THR A 299 4.87 -17.36 -22.57
C THR A 299 3.75 -16.86 -23.46
N LYS A 300 2.64 -17.62 -23.48
CA LYS A 300 1.37 -17.21 -24.08
C LYS A 300 0.35 -16.73 -23.03
N SER A 301 0.76 -16.64 -21.79
CA SER A 301 -0.12 -16.27 -20.68
C SER A 301 0.25 -14.89 -20.14
N ARG A 302 -0.77 -14.12 -19.77
CA ARG A 302 -0.59 -12.86 -19.06
C ARG A 302 0.11 -13.08 -17.71
N GLY A 303 1.01 -12.20 -17.37
CA GLY A 303 1.72 -12.22 -16.11
C GLY A 303 2.60 -11.00 -15.93
N VAL A 304 3.44 -11.04 -14.91
CA VAL A 304 4.44 -10.02 -14.62
C VAL A 304 5.82 -10.62 -14.49
N ALA A 305 6.83 -9.82 -14.79
CA ALA A 305 8.22 -10.15 -14.56
C ALA A 305 8.99 -8.89 -14.18
N PHE A 306 10.15 -9.08 -13.55
CA PHE A 306 11.08 -7.98 -13.29
C PHE A 306 12.52 -8.45 -13.40
N ALA A 307 13.41 -7.47 -13.61
CA ALA A 307 14.85 -7.63 -13.53
C ALA A 307 15.41 -6.43 -12.75
N ILE A 308 16.24 -6.69 -11.76
CA ILE A 308 16.92 -5.67 -10.94
C ILE A 308 18.41 -5.83 -11.17
N GLU A 309 19.06 -4.78 -11.68
CA GLU A 309 20.47 -4.81 -12.02
C GLU A 309 21.32 -4.13 -10.94
N TYR A 310 22.28 -4.88 -10.42
CA TYR A 310 23.34 -4.42 -9.54
C TYR A 310 24.69 -4.48 -10.23
N ASN A 311 25.72 -3.92 -9.61
CA ASN A 311 27.08 -3.90 -10.21
C ASN A 311 27.68 -5.30 -10.38
N ASP A 312 27.30 -6.28 -9.56
CA ASP A 312 27.91 -7.60 -9.50
C ASP A 312 26.92 -8.76 -9.74
N HIS A 313 25.64 -8.46 -9.82
CA HIS A 313 24.59 -9.45 -10.06
C HIS A 313 23.33 -8.86 -10.67
N LEU A 314 22.48 -9.74 -11.16
CA LEU A 314 21.14 -9.46 -11.65
C LEU A 314 20.15 -10.36 -10.89
N THR A 315 19.10 -9.77 -10.33
CA THR A 315 17.99 -10.51 -9.74
C THR A 315 16.82 -10.48 -10.69
N VAL A 316 16.28 -11.64 -11.04
CA VAL A 316 15.17 -11.75 -12.00
C VAL A 316 14.12 -12.72 -11.53
N ALA A 317 12.87 -12.44 -11.86
CA ALA A 317 11.75 -13.33 -11.62
C ALA A 317 10.64 -13.12 -12.66
N SER A 318 9.87 -14.17 -12.89
CA SER A 318 8.67 -14.13 -13.73
C SER A 318 7.56 -14.99 -13.12
N THR A 319 6.32 -14.56 -13.24
CA THR A 319 5.15 -15.39 -12.86
C THR A 319 4.84 -16.49 -13.88
N LYS A 320 5.54 -16.49 -15.03
CA LYS A 320 5.38 -17.44 -16.12
C LYS A 320 6.71 -18.02 -16.55
N SER A 321 6.67 -19.15 -17.25
CA SER A 321 7.87 -19.73 -17.89
C SER A 321 8.35 -18.82 -19.01
N ASP A 322 9.62 -18.45 -18.98
CA ASP A 322 10.24 -17.52 -19.92
C ASP A 322 11.67 -17.94 -20.27
N GLU A 323 12.27 -17.25 -21.22
CA GLU A 323 13.68 -17.40 -21.55
C GLU A 323 14.38 -16.04 -21.42
N MET A 324 15.45 -16.01 -20.63
CA MET A 324 16.33 -14.84 -20.54
C MET A 324 17.61 -15.11 -21.32
N VAL A 325 18.01 -14.16 -22.16
CA VAL A 325 19.24 -14.23 -22.94
C VAL A 325 20.23 -13.20 -22.42
N PHE A 326 21.43 -13.66 -22.06
CA PHE A 326 22.50 -12.79 -21.57
C PHE A 326 23.37 -12.30 -22.73
N ARG A 327 23.76 -11.04 -22.68
CA ARG A 327 24.59 -10.37 -23.68
C ARG A 327 25.80 -9.75 -22.97
N ASN A 328 26.98 -9.93 -23.57
CA ASN A 328 28.20 -9.23 -23.15
C ASN A 328 28.61 -9.39 -21.69
N ILE A 329 28.21 -10.49 -21.04
CA ILE A 329 28.66 -10.85 -19.72
C ILE A 329 29.20 -12.27 -19.67
N GLN A 330 30.12 -12.50 -18.74
CA GLN A 330 30.54 -13.83 -18.36
C GLN A 330 29.83 -14.24 -17.06
N ILE A 331 28.90 -15.17 -17.17
CA ILE A 331 28.15 -15.67 -16.02
C ILE A 331 29.09 -16.51 -15.15
N LYS A 332 29.19 -16.15 -13.86
CA LYS A 332 29.93 -16.90 -12.85
C LYS A 332 29.07 -17.97 -12.17
N SER A 333 27.86 -17.59 -11.79
CA SER A 333 26.89 -18.51 -11.20
C SER A 333 25.46 -18.03 -11.39
N ILE A 334 24.54 -18.99 -11.40
CA ILE A 334 23.08 -18.74 -11.34
C ILE A 334 22.55 -19.58 -10.19
N GLU A 335 21.79 -18.94 -9.31
CA GLU A 335 21.15 -19.55 -8.14
C GLU A 335 19.65 -19.27 -8.19
N LYS A 336 18.84 -20.30 -7.92
CA LYS A 336 17.44 -20.15 -7.54
C LYS A 336 17.38 -19.97 -6.03
N GLY A 337 16.51 -19.11 -5.53
CA GLY A 337 16.39 -18.90 -4.10
C GLY A 337 15.46 -17.76 -3.73
N HIS A 338 15.60 -17.36 -2.49
CA HIS A 338 14.80 -16.29 -1.89
C HIS A 338 15.59 -15.58 -0.79
N TYR A 339 15.06 -14.46 -0.30
CA TYR A 339 15.56 -13.83 0.91
C TYR A 339 14.79 -14.33 2.14
N ASP A 340 15.53 -14.73 3.19
CA ASP A 340 14.95 -15.05 4.49
C ASP A 340 14.44 -13.79 5.21
N ILE A 341 13.86 -13.98 6.41
CA ILE A 341 13.32 -12.87 7.21
C ILE A 341 14.40 -11.89 7.70
N ASP A 342 15.65 -12.35 7.79
CA ASP A 342 16.79 -11.54 8.22
C ASP A 342 17.48 -10.82 7.04
N GLY A 343 16.96 -11.00 5.83
CA GLY A 343 17.47 -10.40 4.60
C GLY A 343 18.69 -11.10 4.00
N ASN A 344 18.95 -12.35 4.37
CA ASN A 344 20.03 -13.12 3.78
C ASN A 344 19.51 -13.90 2.57
N TRP A 345 20.30 -13.92 1.49
CA TRP A 345 20.00 -14.77 0.34
C TRP A 345 20.17 -16.24 0.67
N VAL A 346 19.12 -17.02 0.52
CA VAL A 346 19.09 -18.47 0.67
C VAL A 346 19.08 -19.11 -0.71
N SER A 347 20.22 -19.70 -1.09
CA SER A 347 20.33 -20.44 -2.35
C SER A 347 19.75 -21.84 -2.16
N GLU A 348 18.75 -22.18 -2.96
CA GLU A 348 18.07 -23.49 -2.92
C GLU A 348 18.67 -24.46 -3.94
N GLU A 349 18.92 -23.96 -5.16
CA GLU A 349 19.38 -24.76 -6.29
C GLU A 349 20.28 -23.93 -7.22
N LYS A 350 21.23 -24.57 -7.87
CA LYS A 350 21.99 -23.96 -8.97
C LYS A 350 21.23 -24.16 -10.28
N ALA A 351 21.26 -23.13 -11.12
CA ALA A 351 20.74 -23.19 -12.46
C ALA A 351 21.87 -22.98 -13.49
N GLU A 352 21.61 -23.39 -14.71
CA GLU A 352 22.54 -23.27 -15.84
C GLU A 352 21.90 -22.43 -16.95
N ALA A 353 22.73 -21.74 -17.69
CA ALA A 353 22.33 -21.00 -18.88
C ALA A 353 23.18 -21.42 -20.08
N PRO A 354 22.94 -22.61 -20.67
CA PRO A 354 23.63 -23.05 -21.85
C PRO A 354 23.46 -22.02 -22.99
N ASP A 355 24.53 -21.73 -23.70
CA ASP A 355 24.55 -20.72 -24.77
C ASP A 355 24.05 -19.32 -24.32
N ASN A 356 24.30 -18.97 -23.05
CA ASN A 356 23.83 -17.75 -22.40
C ASN A 356 22.28 -17.61 -22.40
N ARG A 357 21.56 -18.73 -22.29
CA ARG A 357 20.09 -18.79 -22.24
C ARG A 357 19.64 -19.45 -20.94
N LEU A 358 18.94 -18.73 -20.12
CA LEU A 358 18.32 -19.25 -18.92
C LEU A 358 16.84 -19.54 -19.17
N ALA A 359 16.46 -20.81 -19.03
CA ALA A 359 15.05 -21.18 -18.96
C ALA A 359 14.52 -20.87 -17.56
N MET A 360 13.62 -19.90 -17.45
CA MET A 360 13.03 -19.47 -16.20
C MET A 360 11.79 -20.30 -15.87
N GLU A 361 11.72 -20.77 -14.65
CA GLU A 361 10.53 -21.43 -14.09
C GLU A 361 9.57 -20.38 -13.51
N PRO A 362 8.24 -20.64 -13.55
CA PRO A 362 7.25 -19.70 -13.02
C PRO A 362 7.41 -19.55 -11.49
N CYS A 363 7.31 -18.31 -11.04
CA CYS A 363 7.34 -17.92 -9.62
C CYS A 363 8.63 -18.34 -8.88
N ILE A 364 9.76 -18.42 -9.59
CA ILE A 364 11.10 -18.61 -9.02
C ILE A 364 11.91 -17.33 -9.19
N VAL A 365 12.65 -16.96 -8.15
CA VAL A 365 13.61 -15.85 -8.20
C VAL A 365 15.01 -16.42 -8.48
N TYR A 366 15.70 -15.77 -9.40
CA TYR A 366 17.06 -16.12 -9.81
C TYR A 366 18.01 -14.98 -9.47
N ARG A 367 19.16 -15.33 -8.94
CA ARG A 367 20.31 -14.43 -8.75
C ARG A 367 21.45 -14.87 -9.66
N ILE A 368 21.82 -13.97 -10.58
CA ILE A 368 22.84 -14.23 -11.60
C ILE A 368 24.05 -13.37 -11.29
N LYS A 369 25.20 -13.97 -10.94
CA LYS A 369 26.47 -13.28 -10.71
C LYS A 369 27.32 -13.25 -11.97
N PHE A 370 27.97 -12.12 -12.21
CA PHE A 370 28.84 -11.90 -13.38
C PHE A 370 30.09 -11.08 -13.03
#